data_f61b731696b6f4463e4a5b381ea2f7bd
#
_entry.id   f61b731696b6f4463e4a5b381ea2f7bd
#
_cell.length_a   1.000
_cell.length_b   1.000
_cell.length_c   1.000
_cell.angle_alpha   90.00
_cell.angle_beta   90.00
_cell.angle_gamma   90.00
#
_symmetry.space_group_name_H-M   'P 1'
#
loop_
_entity.id
_entity.type
_entity.pdbx_description
1 polymer ?
#
loop_
_entity_poly.entity_id
_entity_poly.type
_entity_poly.pdbx_seq_one_letter_code
_entity_poly.pdbx_strand_id
1 'polypeptide(L)'
;MSELINNSASRKELLKHMILQLHEGVAPEAVRKRMIELMSKIPYGEVVEVEQELISEGLPEQEVLRLCDIHTEALDGMIDLSGMKIVPPGHPVDTFKAENRELEKVIRELNDLFENTDARFIELGSHAFTNKVKTCFNALMDVDKHYRRKENLLFPFLEKYGITGPPKVMWGKHDETRDLLKNAINTLDLPATTADMMKMKIELHLKPAAKAITDMIMKEEEILFPMTLDKLNESDWYEIYNQTNEIGYCLYDPQVKWEPKGLAEAEAERPPDEAHVQLPSGRFTAEELMAIFNTLPVDITFVDRNDKVKYFSQGKERIFDRNRAILGRDVRMCHPPSSVHTVEQILSDFKSGAADSAPFWIQMGGKFIHIEYFALRNEKGEYLGTLEMSQDLTEKRELTGDQRLLSYRKGDSANRPSNTDNAPSRPSYTLDARPLLAQGIHPLEQVMREAATMKPGEIYEIITPFPPAPMIEKMGAAGYECSSETDGEGLFHTFFRKT
;
A
#
# COMPACT_ATOMS: atom_id res chain seq x y z
N MET A 1 -12.21 -26.43 -47.74
CA MET A 1 -11.43 -25.26 -47.33
C MET A 1 -12.30 -24.50 -46.34
N SER A 2 -11.95 -24.52 -45.06
CA SER A 2 -12.63 -23.70 -44.09
C SER A 2 -12.24 -22.24 -44.38
N GLU A 3 -13.18 -21.38 -44.78
CA GLU A 3 -12.96 -19.95 -44.82
C GLU A 3 -12.74 -19.51 -43.38
N LEU A 4 -11.56 -18.95 -43.09
CA LEU A 4 -11.26 -18.37 -41.78
C LEU A 4 -12.26 -17.23 -41.53
N ILE A 5 -12.84 -17.22 -40.34
CA ILE A 5 -13.81 -16.18 -39.94
C ILE A 5 -13.04 -14.88 -39.70
N ASN A 6 -13.18 -13.94 -40.63
CA ASN A 6 -12.52 -12.62 -40.57
C ASN A 6 -13.47 -11.49 -40.12
N ASN A 7 -14.76 -11.77 -39.92
CA ASN A 7 -15.73 -10.80 -39.43
C ASN A 7 -15.67 -10.73 -37.90
N SER A 8 -15.42 -9.55 -37.34
CA SER A 8 -15.29 -9.31 -35.90
C SER A 8 -16.52 -9.82 -35.12
N ALA A 9 -17.74 -9.56 -35.56
CA ALA A 9 -18.94 -10.02 -34.87
C ALA A 9 -19.02 -11.58 -34.81
N SER A 10 -18.70 -12.23 -35.92
CA SER A 10 -18.71 -13.71 -35.98
C SER A 10 -17.55 -14.31 -35.15
N ARG A 11 -16.39 -13.65 -35.10
CA ARG A 11 -15.29 -14.09 -34.23
C ARG A 11 -15.64 -13.96 -32.75
N LYS A 12 -16.24 -12.84 -32.32
CA LYS A 12 -16.68 -12.64 -30.93
C LYS A 12 -17.71 -13.69 -30.50
N GLU A 13 -18.71 -13.93 -31.32
CA GLU A 13 -19.72 -14.99 -31.06
C GLU A 13 -19.07 -16.38 -30.91
N LEU A 14 -18.12 -16.72 -31.79
CA LEU A 14 -17.41 -17.97 -31.70
C LEU A 14 -16.50 -18.04 -30.48
N LEU A 15 -15.77 -16.98 -30.18
CA LEU A 15 -14.91 -16.87 -29.00
C LEU A 15 -15.74 -17.01 -27.73
N LYS A 16 -16.88 -16.32 -27.63
CA LYS A 16 -17.83 -16.41 -26.52
C LYS A 16 -18.30 -17.85 -26.31
N HIS A 17 -18.71 -18.53 -27.39
CA HIS A 17 -19.12 -19.92 -27.33
C HIS A 17 -17.99 -20.84 -26.85
N MET A 18 -16.76 -20.63 -27.31
CA MET A 18 -15.59 -21.41 -26.90
C MET A 18 -15.20 -21.18 -25.47
N ILE A 19 -15.27 -19.93 -24.97
CA ILE A 19 -15.07 -19.62 -23.57
C ILE A 19 -16.14 -20.35 -22.71
N LEU A 20 -17.39 -20.29 -23.08
CA LEU A 20 -18.46 -21.02 -22.38
C LEU A 20 -18.21 -22.54 -22.37
N GLN A 21 -17.68 -23.15 -23.46
CA GLN A 21 -17.30 -24.55 -23.46
C GLN A 21 -16.22 -24.90 -22.43
N LEU A 22 -15.28 -23.99 -22.17
CA LEU A 22 -14.29 -24.17 -21.08
C LEU A 22 -14.97 -24.17 -19.71
N HIS A 23 -15.99 -23.31 -19.52
CA HIS A 23 -16.82 -23.33 -18.30
C HIS A 23 -17.64 -24.61 -18.13
N GLU A 24 -18.02 -25.25 -19.22
CA GLU A 24 -18.71 -26.56 -19.22
C GLU A 24 -17.76 -27.75 -19.03
N GLY A 25 -16.44 -27.50 -18.93
CA GLY A 25 -15.42 -28.51 -18.64
C GLY A 25 -14.80 -29.16 -19.88
N VAL A 26 -14.93 -28.56 -21.05
CA VAL A 26 -14.20 -29.00 -22.24
C VAL A 26 -12.70 -28.74 -22.06
N ALA A 27 -11.87 -29.72 -22.40
CA ALA A 27 -10.42 -29.62 -22.24
C ALA A 27 -9.83 -28.42 -23.03
N PRO A 28 -8.93 -27.61 -22.45
CA PRO A 28 -8.36 -26.43 -23.09
C PRO A 28 -7.70 -26.69 -24.44
N GLU A 29 -6.99 -27.81 -24.59
CA GLU A 29 -6.33 -28.19 -25.84
C GLU A 29 -7.35 -28.48 -26.96
N ALA A 30 -8.51 -29.02 -26.62
CA ALA A 30 -9.57 -29.29 -27.59
C ALA A 30 -10.19 -27.97 -28.10
N VAL A 31 -10.40 -27.00 -27.19
CA VAL A 31 -10.89 -25.69 -27.56
C VAL A 31 -9.84 -24.94 -28.37
N ARG A 32 -8.58 -24.93 -27.96
CA ARG A 32 -7.46 -24.30 -28.67
C ARG A 32 -7.32 -24.84 -30.10
N LYS A 33 -7.38 -26.16 -30.26
CA LYS A 33 -7.33 -26.78 -31.59
C LYS A 33 -8.45 -26.29 -32.51
N ARG A 34 -9.68 -26.18 -31.99
CA ARG A 34 -10.82 -25.60 -32.73
C ARG A 34 -10.61 -24.13 -33.08
N MET A 35 -10.05 -23.34 -32.16
CA MET A 35 -9.72 -21.92 -32.41
C MET A 35 -8.73 -21.78 -33.56
N ILE A 36 -7.65 -22.58 -33.58
CA ILE A 36 -6.65 -22.59 -34.65
C ILE A 36 -7.29 -22.99 -35.99
N GLU A 37 -8.22 -23.93 -35.98
CA GLU A 37 -8.90 -24.40 -37.19
C GLU A 37 -9.89 -23.39 -37.79
N LEU A 38 -10.50 -22.55 -36.94
CA LEU A 38 -11.59 -21.63 -37.29
C LEU A 38 -11.18 -20.17 -37.38
N MET A 39 -10.13 -19.78 -36.67
CA MET A 39 -9.64 -18.40 -36.58
C MET A 39 -8.13 -18.36 -36.82
N SER A 40 -7.65 -17.32 -37.50
CA SER A 40 -6.20 -17.14 -37.72
C SER A 40 -5.52 -16.59 -36.49
N LYS A 41 -5.98 -15.43 -36.03
CA LYS A 41 -5.54 -14.72 -34.84
C LYS A 41 -6.71 -13.89 -34.28
N ILE A 42 -6.70 -13.67 -32.97
CA ILE A 42 -7.75 -12.94 -32.27
C ILE A 42 -7.16 -11.59 -31.82
N PRO A 43 -7.73 -10.46 -32.25
CA PRO A 43 -7.34 -9.16 -31.71
C PRO A 43 -7.59 -9.12 -30.19
N TYR A 44 -6.60 -8.66 -29.41
CA TYR A 44 -6.68 -8.58 -27.95
C TYR A 44 -7.94 -7.86 -27.43
N GLY A 45 -8.40 -6.82 -28.15
CA GLY A 45 -9.61 -6.07 -27.80
C GLY A 45 -10.88 -6.93 -27.85
N GLU A 46 -10.97 -7.91 -28.78
CA GLU A 46 -12.13 -8.80 -28.89
C GLU A 46 -12.23 -9.76 -27.71
N VAL A 47 -11.09 -10.21 -27.16
CA VAL A 47 -11.06 -11.04 -25.93
C VAL A 47 -11.68 -10.29 -24.76
N VAL A 48 -11.22 -9.05 -24.52
CA VAL A 48 -11.71 -8.21 -23.44
C VAL A 48 -13.20 -7.91 -23.58
N GLU A 49 -13.64 -7.57 -24.79
CA GLU A 49 -15.06 -7.27 -25.06
C GLU A 49 -15.95 -8.48 -24.78
N VAL A 50 -15.54 -9.67 -25.19
CA VAL A 50 -16.30 -10.91 -24.94
C VAL A 50 -16.35 -11.26 -23.45
N GLU A 51 -15.27 -11.14 -22.73
CA GLU A 51 -15.24 -11.37 -21.27
C GLU A 51 -16.14 -10.36 -20.53
N GLN A 52 -16.09 -9.08 -20.88
CA GLN A 52 -16.98 -8.06 -20.30
C GLN A 52 -18.46 -8.33 -20.64
N GLU A 53 -18.75 -8.78 -21.85
CA GLU A 53 -20.10 -9.15 -22.26
C GLU A 53 -20.62 -10.32 -21.45
N LEU A 54 -19.84 -11.39 -21.27
CA LEU A 54 -20.19 -12.55 -20.45
C LEU A 54 -20.50 -12.16 -18.99
N ILE A 55 -19.68 -11.28 -18.41
CA ILE A 55 -19.93 -10.75 -17.06
C ILE A 55 -21.24 -9.95 -17.02
N SER A 56 -21.49 -9.11 -18.01
CA SER A 56 -22.72 -8.30 -18.08
C SER A 56 -23.98 -9.15 -18.29
N GLU A 57 -23.87 -10.31 -18.91
CA GLU A 57 -24.92 -11.29 -19.10
C GLU A 57 -25.19 -12.18 -17.87
N GLY A 58 -24.41 -11.99 -16.80
CA GLY A 58 -24.63 -12.66 -15.52
C GLY A 58 -23.67 -13.80 -15.21
N LEU A 59 -22.59 -13.97 -15.98
CA LEU A 59 -21.51 -14.89 -15.59
C LEU A 59 -20.84 -14.33 -14.31
N PRO A 60 -20.83 -15.09 -13.19
CA PRO A 60 -20.23 -14.60 -11.94
C PRO A 60 -18.74 -14.29 -12.12
N GLU A 61 -18.29 -13.14 -11.65
CA GLU A 61 -16.87 -12.74 -11.70
C GLU A 61 -15.94 -13.79 -11.07
N GLN A 62 -16.39 -14.49 -10.03
CA GLN A 62 -15.67 -15.59 -9.41
C GLN A 62 -15.44 -16.78 -10.35
N GLU A 63 -16.39 -17.07 -11.24
CA GLU A 63 -16.24 -18.10 -12.25
C GLU A 63 -15.22 -17.68 -13.34
N VAL A 64 -15.24 -16.40 -13.75
CA VAL A 64 -14.24 -15.87 -14.68
C VAL A 64 -12.85 -15.94 -14.05
N LEU A 65 -12.71 -15.57 -12.79
CA LEU A 65 -11.44 -15.64 -12.05
C LEU A 65 -10.94 -17.10 -11.96
N ARG A 66 -11.82 -18.04 -11.62
CA ARG A 66 -11.49 -19.46 -11.46
C ARG A 66 -10.97 -20.09 -12.75
N LEU A 67 -11.52 -19.70 -13.89
CA LEU A 67 -11.19 -20.28 -15.19
C LEU A 67 -10.23 -19.40 -16.02
N CYS A 68 -9.77 -18.27 -15.46
CA CYS A 68 -8.88 -17.35 -16.15
C CYS A 68 -7.59 -18.03 -16.66
N ASP A 69 -7.02 -18.96 -15.87
CA ASP A 69 -5.80 -19.68 -16.28
C ASP A 69 -6.07 -20.66 -17.43
N ILE A 70 -7.26 -21.27 -17.43
CA ILE A 70 -7.71 -22.15 -18.51
C ILE A 70 -7.94 -21.36 -19.80
N HIS A 71 -8.54 -20.17 -19.70
CA HIS A 71 -8.69 -19.26 -20.84
C HIS A 71 -7.34 -18.85 -21.40
N THR A 72 -6.40 -18.51 -20.51
CA THR A 72 -5.04 -18.12 -20.88
C THR A 72 -4.34 -19.23 -21.64
N GLU A 73 -4.41 -20.49 -21.17
CA GLU A 73 -3.82 -21.66 -21.83
C GLU A 73 -4.44 -21.90 -23.22
N ALA A 74 -5.76 -21.74 -23.36
CA ALA A 74 -6.44 -21.90 -24.64
C ALA A 74 -6.08 -20.80 -25.64
N LEU A 75 -5.82 -19.57 -25.19
CA LEU A 75 -5.52 -18.39 -26.02
C LEU A 75 -4.01 -18.20 -26.30
N ASP A 76 -3.14 -18.96 -25.65
CA ASP A 76 -1.68 -18.83 -25.80
C ASP A 76 -1.25 -18.87 -27.26
N GLY A 77 -0.55 -17.84 -27.72
CA GLY A 77 -0.08 -17.67 -29.09
C GLY A 77 -1.17 -17.38 -30.14
N MET A 78 -2.45 -17.22 -29.73
CA MET A 78 -3.56 -16.90 -30.63
C MET A 78 -3.83 -15.40 -30.73
N ILE A 79 -3.28 -14.58 -29.84
CA ILE A 79 -3.55 -13.14 -29.77
C ILE A 79 -2.72 -12.38 -30.81
N ASP A 80 -3.37 -11.46 -31.52
CA ASP A 80 -2.73 -10.59 -32.52
C ASP A 80 -2.25 -9.29 -31.88
N LEU A 81 -0.95 -9.13 -31.78
CA LEU A 81 -0.28 -7.95 -31.26
C LEU A 81 0.26 -7.00 -32.35
N SER A 82 -0.01 -7.26 -33.62
CA SER A 82 0.53 -6.47 -34.74
C SER A 82 0.10 -4.99 -34.71
N GLY A 83 -1.04 -4.69 -34.08
CA GLY A 83 -1.56 -3.34 -33.88
C GLY A 83 -1.08 -2.62 -32.63
N MET A 84 -0.24 -3.25 -31.80
CA MET A 84 0.21 -2.67 -30.53
C MET A 84 1.07 -1.42 -30.75
N LYS A 85 0.79 -0.35 -30.03
CA LYS A 85 1.57 0.89 -30.06
C LYS A 85 2.96 0.68 -29.43
N ILE A 86 3.99 1.19 -30.12
CA ILE A 86 5.35 1.21 -29.58
C ILE A 86 5.49 2.42 -28.66
N VAL A 87 6.01 2.18 -27.45
CA VAL A 87 6.25 3.23 -26.46
C VAL A 87 7.73 3.59 -26.37
N PRO A 88 8.05 4.86 -26.04
CA PRO A 88 9.45 5.28 -25.86
C PRO A 88 10.03 4.69 -24.55
N PRO A 89 11.38 4.62 -24.44
CA PRO A 89 12.05 4.23 -23.21
C PRO A 89 11.63 5.11 -22.02
N GLY A 90 11.42 4.47 -20.86
CA GLY A 90 10.99 5.11 -19.61
C GLY A 90 9.48 5.34 -19.51
N HIS A 91 8.71 5.10 -20.55
CA HIS A 91 7.24 5.09 -20.48
C HIS A 91 6.78 4.00 -19.48
N PRO A 92 5.69 4.20 -18.69
CA PRO A 92 5.25 3.21 -17.71
C PRO A 92 5.14 1.78 -18.24
N VAL A 93 4.60 1.58 -19.45
CA VAL A 93 4.54 0.24 -20.07
C VAL A 93 5.92 -0.31 -20.42
N ASP A 94 6.87 0.51 -20.88
CA ASP A 94 8.26 0.08 -21.10
C ASP A 94 8.89 -0.40 -19.79
N THR A 95 8.65 0.32 -18.70
CA THR A 95 9.11 -0.04 -17.35
C THR A 95 8.49 -1.35 -16.88
N PHE A 96 7.17 -1.53 -16.99
CA PHE A 96 6.51 -2.78 -16.66
C PHE A 96 7.08 -3.97 -17.44
N LYS A 97 7.29 -3.82 -18.75
CA LYS A 97 7.92 -4.86 -19.57
C LYS A 97 9.38 -5.13 -19.20
N ALA A 98 10.13 -4.12 -18.76
CA ALA A 98 11.48 -4.31 -18.26
C ALA A 98 11.48 -5.15 -16.98
N GLU A 99 10.59 -4.88 -16.06
CA GLU A 99 10.39 -5.67 -14.83
C GLU A 99 9.98 -7.10 -15.13
N ASN A 100 9.08 -7.32 -16.07
CA ASN A 100 8.69 -8.66 -16.52
C ASN A 100 9.91 -9.45 -16.99
N ARG A 101 10.79 -8.83 -17.79
CA ARG A 101 12.05 -9.47 -18.23
C ARG A 101 12.97 -9.84 -17.08
N GLU A 102 13.05 -9.03 -16.03
CA GLU A 102 13.84 -9.37 -14.83
C GLU A 102 13.21 -10.51 -14.03
N LEU A 103 11.89 -10.50 -13.83
CA LEU A 103 11.16 -11.62 -13.21
C LEU A 103 11.37 -12.93 -13.98
N GLU A 104 11.26 -12.90 -15.31
CA GLU A 104 11.53 -14.08 -16.15
C GLU A 104 12.95 -14.62 -16.03
N LYS A 105 13.96 -13.74 -15.81
CA LYS A 105 15.34 -14.20 -15.57
C LYS A 105 15.43 -15.01 -14.29
N VAL A 106 14.80 -14.55 -13.21
CA VAL A 106 14.75 -15.27 -11.93
C VAL A 106 14.00 -16.59 -12.09
N ILE A 107 12.89 -16.60 -12.83
CA ILE A 107 12.12 -17.84 -13.09
C ILE A 107 12.93 -18.83 -13.93
N ARG A 108 13.68 -18.37 -14.92
CA ARG A 108 14.58 -19.26 -15.69
C ARG A 108 15.66 -19.89 -14.81
N GLU A 109 16.27 -19.12 -13.90
CA GLU A 109 17.22 -19.65 -12.92
C GLU A 109 16.58 -20.72 -12.01
N LEU A 110 15.35 -20.48 -11.54
CA LEU A 110 14.59 -21.46 -10.76
C LEU A 110 14.32 -22.73 -11.56
N ASN A 111 13.89 -22.61 -12.82
CA ASN A 111 13.62 -23.77 -13.66
C ASN A 111 14.86 -24.61 -13.92
N ASP A 112 16.04 -24.01 -14.14
CA ASP A 112 17.34 -24.75 -14.22
C ASP A 112 17.61 -25.54 -12.93
N LEU A 113 17.36 -24.94 -11.77
CA LEU A 113 17.50 -25.63 -10.49
C LEU A 113 16.49 -26.78 -10.33
N PHE A 114 15.27 -26.58 -10.77
CA PHE A 114 14.19 -27.59 -10.65
C PHE A 114 14.39 -28.78 -11.58
N GLU A 115 14.79 -28.53 -12.83
CA GLU A 115 15.07 -29.59 -13.80
C GLU A 115 16.27 -30.44 -13.39
N ASN A 116 17.26 -29.84 -12.76
CA ASN A 116 18.52 -30.48 -12.37
C ASN A 116 18.59 -30.74 -10.85
N THR A 117 17.46 -30.89 -10.17
CA THR A 117 17.40 -30.97 -8.70
C THR A 117 18.35 -32.02 -8.11
N ASP A 118 18.38 -33.25 -8.64
CA ASP A 118 19.24 -34.31 -8.09
C ASP A 118 20.72 -33.95 -8.19
N ALA A 119 21.17 -33.53 -9.36
CA ALA A 119 22.56 -33.16 -9.57
C ALA A 119 22.97 -31.94 -8.72
N ARG A 120 22.14 -30.90 -8.73
CA ARG A 120 22.40 -29.66 -7.99
C ARG A 120 22.30 -29.84 -6.48
N PHE A 121 21.39 -30.69 -6.00
CA PHE A 121 21.24 -30.98 -4.57
C PHE A 121 22.45 -31.75 -4.03
N ILE A 122 23.02 -32.66 -4.82
CA ILE A 122 24.25 -33.39 -4.48
C ILE A 122 25.47 -32.45 -4.56
N GLU A 123 25.58 -31.65 -5.63
CA GLU A 123 26.72 -30.75 -5.87
C GLU A 123 26.82 -29.67 -4.76
N LEU A 124 25.73 -29.03 -4.43
CA LEU A 124 25.69 -27.90 -3.49
C LEU A 124 25.49 -28.33 -2.03
N GLY A 125 24.87 -29.48 -1.81
CA GLY A 125 24.36 -29.90 -0.51
C GLY A 125 23.00 -29.26 -0.18
N SER A 126 22.22 -29.90 0.68
CA SER A 126 20.84 -29.54 0.97
C SER A 126 20.64 -28.09 1.40
N HIS A 127 21.51 -27.58 2.27
CA HIS A 127 21.38 -26.23 2.82
C HIS A 127 21.67 -25.15 1.76
N ALA A 128 22.74 -25.31 0.99
CA ALA A 128 23.13 -24.32 -0.04
C ALA A 128 22.14 -24.33 -1.21
N PHE A 129 21.63 -25.50 -1.62
CA PHE A 129 20.57 -25.60 -2.61
C PHE A 129 19.30 -24.88 -2.16
N THR A 130 18.83 -25.18 -0.95
CA THR A 130 17.62 -24.52 -0.38
C THR A 130 17.82 -23.01 -0.31
N ASN A 131 18.98 -22.53 0.14
CA ASN A 131 19.26 -21.10 0.20
C ASN A 131 19.26 -20.44 -1.16
N LYS A 132 19.79 -21.11 -2.20
CA LYS A 132 19.78 -20.59 -3.57
C LYS A 132 18.35 -20.44 -4.10
N VAL A 133 17.51 -21.48 -3.93
CA VAL A 133 16.09 -21.42 -4.29
C VAL A 133 15.38 -20.31 -3.49
N LYS A 134 15.64 -20.20 -2.19
CA LYS A 134 15.06 -19.17 -1.33
C LYS A 134 15.47 -17.76 -1.76
N THR A 135 16.71 -17.55 -2.20
CA THR A 135 17.16 -16.26 -2.75
C THR A 135 16.35 -15.86 -3.98
N CYS A 136 16.09 -16.79 -4.90
CA CYS A 136 15.24 -16.52 -6.05
C CYS A 136 13.80 -16.19 -5.65
N PHE A 137 13.21 -16.93 -4.71
CA PHE A 137 11.85 -16.63 -4.24
C PHE A 137 11.78 -15.30 -3.48
N ASN A 138 12.79 -14.93 -2.71
CA ASN A 138 12.88 -13.60 -2.09
C ASN A 138 12.94 -12.49 -3.14
N ALA A 139 13.65 -12.70 -4.26
CA ALA A 139 13.63 -11.77 -5.38
C ALA A 139 12.23 -11.69 -6.02
N LEU A 140 11.57 -12.84 -6.24
CA LEU A 140 10.21 -12.87 -6.80
C LEU A 140 9.16 -12.18 -5.90
N MET A 141 9.37 -12.10 -4.58
CA MET A 141 8.48 -11.33 -3.68
C MET A 141 8.39 -9.85 -4.06
N ASP A 142 9.40 -9.32 -4.76
CA ASP A 142 9.40 -7.92 -5.22
C ASP A 142 8.32 -7.62 -6.27
N VAL A 143 7.71 -8.66 -6.86
CA VAL A 143 6.57 -8.56 -7.77
C VAL A 143 5.37 -7.83 -7.15
N ASP A 144 5.29 -7.78 -5.81
CA ASP A 144 4.25 -7.05 -5.11
C ASP A 144 4.23 -5.56 -5.49
N LYS A 145 5.39 -4.91 -5.66
CA LYS A 145 5.46 -3.52 -6.14
C LYS A 145 4.89 -3.35 -7.55
N HIS A 146 5.18 -4.30 -8.44
CA HIS A 146 4.66 -4.35 -9.79
C HIS A 146 3.12 -4.48 -9.79
N TYR A 147 2.58 -5.39 -8.98
CA TYR A 147 1.13 -5.59 -8.84
C TYR A 147 0.45 -4.38 -8.23
N ARG A 148 0.99 -3.82 -7.15
CA ARG A 148 0.45 -2.61 -6.49
C ARG A 148 0.41 -1.41 -7.43
N ARG A 149 1.37 -1.23 -8.33
CA ARG A 149 1.32 -0.15 -9.34
C ARG A 149 0.19 -0.37 -10.34
N LYS A 150 -0.05 -1.60 -10.78
CA LYS A 150 -1.22 -1.89 -11.62
C LYS A 150 -2.53 -1.63 -10.88
N GLU A 151 -2.67 -2.18 -9.69
CA GLU A 151 -3.88 -2.07 -8.86
C GLU A 151 -4.22 -0.62 -8.51
N ASN A 152 -3.21 0.14 -8.12
CA ASN A 152 -3.39 1.48 -7.57
C ASN A 152 -3.20 2.62 -8.58
N LEU A 153 -2.43 2.40 -9.66
CA LEU A 153 -2.14 3.45 -10.64
C LEU A 153 -2.82 3.17 -11.99
N LEU A 154 -2.72 1.94 -12.53
CA LEU A 154 -3.17 1.65 -13.88
C LEU A 154 -4.68 1.33 -13.94
N PHE A 155 -5.17 0.46 -13.07
CA PHE A 155 -6.57 0.02 -13.06
C PHE A 155 -7.56 1.16 -12.84
N PRO A 156 -7.32 2.16 -11.95
CA PRO A 156 -8.21 3.30 -11.82
C PRO A 156 -8.44 4.09 -13.11
N PHE A 157 -7.43 4.18 -13.97
CA PHE A 157 -7.61 4.83 -15.28
C PHE A 157 -8.45 3.99 -16.23
N LEU A 158 -8.25 2.66 -16.29
CA LEU A 158 -9.10 1.78 -17.08
C LEU A 158 -10.57 1.88 -16.68
N GLU A 159 -10.84 1.92 -15.38
CA GLU A 159 -12.18 2.07 -14.82
C GLU A 159 -12.84 3.39 -15.22
N LYS A 160 -12.07 4.49 -15.30
CA LYS A 160 -12.56 5.79 -15.84
C LYS A 160 -13.06 5.65 -17.28
N TYR A 161 -12.47 4.76 -18.06
CA TYR A 161 -12.89 4.44 -19.43
C TYR A 161 -13.93 3.31 -19.52
N GLY A 162 -14.51 2.89 -18.38
CA GLY A 162 -15.56 1.88 -18.31
C GLY A 162 -15.08 0.43 -18.38
N ILE A 163 -13.77 0.19 -18.29
CA ILE A 163 -13.17 -1.16 -18.32
C ILE A 163 -12.95 -1.62 -16.89
N THR A 164 -13.80 -2.51 -16.39
CA THR A 164 -13.77 -2.96 -14.99
C THR A 164 -13.49 -4.46 -14.84
N GLY A 165 -13.79 -5.28 -15.84
CA GLY A 165 -13.62 -6.73 -15.81
C GLY A 165 -12.16 -7.16 -15.63
N PRO A 166 -11.25 -6.84 -16.57
CA PRO A 166 -9.85 -7.20 -16.47
C PRO A 166 -9.16 -6.72 -15.18
N PRO A 167 -9.35 -5.47 -14.69
CA PRO A 167 -8.84 -5.04 -13.41
C PRO A 167 -9.24 -5.93 -12.23
N LYS A 168 -10.51 -6.30 -12.12
CA LYS A 168 -11.01 -7.15 -11.03
C LYS A 168 -10.41 -8.56 -11.08
N VAL A 169 -10.42 -9.18 -12.26
CA VAL A 169 -9.88 -10.53 -12.44
C VAL A 169 -8.39 -10.56 -12.15
N MET A 170 -7.63 -9.59 -12.68
CA MET A 170 -6.20 -9.54 -12.45
C MET A 170 -5.85 -9.26 -10.99
N TRP A 171 -6.60 -8.42 -10.29
CA TRP A 171 -6.40 -8.21 -8.85
C TRP A 171 -6.57 -9.51 -8.07
N GLY A 172 -7.64 -10.28 -8.33
CA GLY A 172 -7.82 -11.59 -7.70
C GLY A 172 -6.64 -12.54 -7.96
N LYS A 173 -6.10 -12.55 -9.18
CA LYS A 173 -4.92 -13.35 -9.54
C LYS A 173 -3.62 -12.84 -8.88
N HIS A 174 -3.48 -11.53 -8.67
CA HIS A 174 -2.37 -10.99 -7.87
C HIS A 174 -2.42 -11.50 -6.43
N ASP A 175 -3.60 -11.52 -5.80
CA ASP A 175 -3.76 -12.03 -4.44
C ASP A 175 -3.46 -13.54 -4.35
N GLU A 176 -3.94 -14.34 -5.29
CA GLU A 176 -3.58 -15.76 -5.40
C GLU A 176 -2.06 -15.94 -5.52
N THR A 177 -1.39 -15.13 -6.35
CA THR A 177 0.06 -15.18 -6.54
C THR A 177 0.81 -14.81 -5.25
N ARG A 178 0.36 -13.77 -4.53
CA ARG A 178 0.90 -13.39 -3.22
C ARG A 178 0.83 -14.54 -2.21
N ASP A 179 -0.29 -15.23 -2.17
CA ASP A 179 -0.48 -16.37 -1.27
C ASP A 179 0.36 -17.59 -1.66
N LEU A 180 0.49 -17.88 -2.96
CA LEU A 180 1.39 -18.91 -3.45
C LEU A 180 2.85 -18.60 -3.11
N LEU A 181 3.31 -17.36 -3.28
CA LEU A 181 4.67 -16.93 -2.92
C LEU A 181 4.93 -17.05 -1.42
N LYS A 182 3.99 -16.61 -0.57
CA LYS A 182 4.10 -16.78 0.90
C LYS A 182 4.21 -18.26 1.27
N ASN A 183 3.38 -19.11 0.68
CA ASN A 183 3.41 -20.55 0.91
C ASN A 183 4.71 -21.18 0.44
N ALA A 184 5.27 -20.73 -0.69
CA ALA A 184 6.57 -21.19 -1.19
C ALA A 184 7.70 -20.85 -0.19
N ILE A 185 7.77 -19.60 0.30
CA ILE A 185 8.73 -19.18 1.31
C ILE A 185 8.60 -20.00 2.60
N ASN A 186 7.38 -20.12 3.14
CA ASN A 186 7.12 -20.91 4.35
C ASN A 186 7.54 -22.39 4.18
N THR A 187 7.32 -22.95 2.99
CA THR A 187 7.73 -24.32 2.67
C THR A 187 9.25 -24.46 2.61
N LEU A 188 9.97 -23.44 2.15
CA LEU A 188 11.43 -23.41 2.13
C LEU A 188 12.06 -23.23 3.50
N ASP A 189 11.33 -22.69 4.50
CA ASP A 189 11.78 -22.62 5.89
C ASP A 189 11.77 -24.01 6.59
N LEU A 190 11.00 -24.94 6.09
CA LEU A 190 11.01 -26.32 6.57
C LEU A 190 12.22 -27.08 5.99
N PRO A 191 12.96 -27.88 6.77
CA PRO A 191 14.11 -28.59 6.26
C PRO A 191 13.75 -29.60 5.17
N ALA A 192 14.60 -29.71 4.14
CA ALA A 192 14.59 -30.79 3.16
C ALA A 192 15.94 -31.48 3.20
N THR A 193 15.99 -32.68 3.77
CA THR A 193 17.24 -33.43 3.97
C THR A 193 17.60 -34.32 2.79
N THR A 194 16.65 -34.58 1.89
CA THR A 194 16.84 -35.40 0.69
C THR A 194 16.37 -34.65 -0.57
N ALA A 195 16.92 -35.04 -1.72
CA ALA A 195 16.50 -34.51 -3.03
C ALA A 195 15.00 -34.79 -3.30
N ASP A 196 14.49 -35.96 -2.89
CA ASP A 196 13.09 -36.32 -3.10
C ASP A 196 12.13 -35.42 -2.27
N MET A 197 12.49 -35.07 -1.04
CA MET A 197 11.75 -34.09 -0.24
C MET A 197 11.74 -32.73 -0.93
N MET A 198 12.87 -32.32 -1.51
CA MET A 198 12.94 -31.05 -2.24
C MET A 198 12.10 -31.09 -3.52
N LYS A 199 12.13 -32.17 -4.28
CA LYS A 199 11.27 -32.35 -5.46
C LYS A 199 9.80 -32.27 -5.11
N MET A 200 9.37 -32.87 -4.01
CA MET A 200 7.98 -32.75 -3.56
C MET A 200 7.61 -31.29 -3.27
N LYS A 201 8.47 -30.53 -2.59
CA LYS A 201 8.25 -29.09 -2.38
C LYS A 201 8.18 -28.31 -3.68
N ILE A 202 9.09 -28.62 -4.61
CA ILE A 202 9.13 -27.99 -5.94
C ILE A 202 7.80 -28.20 -6.67
N GLU A 203 7.33 -29.43 -6.78
CA GLU A 203 6.11 -29.73 -7.52
C GLU A 203 4.85 -29.16 -6.88
N LEU A 204 4.72 -29.24 -5.56
CA LEU A 204 3.48 -28.87 -4.86
C LEU A 204 3.39 -27.35 -4.54
N HIS A 205 4.51 -26.65 -4.36
CA HIS A 205 4.49 -25.28 -3.85
C HIS A 205 5.30 -24.30 -4.69
N LEU A 206 6.50 -24.70 -5.17
CA LEU A 206 7.42 -23.73 -5.78
C LEU A 206 7.09 -23.51 -7.26
N LYS A 207 6.87 -24.55 -8.03
CA LYS A 207 6.45 -24.43 -9.45
C LYS A 207 5.11 -23.71 -9.62
N PRO A 208 4.05 -24.00 -8.82
CA PRO A 208 2.81 -23.25 -8.92
C PRO A 208 2.98 -21.75 -8.68
N ALA A 209 3.82 -21.36 -7.71
CA ALA A 209 4.08 -19.95 -7.44
C ALA A 209 4.84 -19.25 -8.58
N ALA A 210 5.88 -19.90 -9.13
CA ALA A 210 6.62 -19.37 -10.28
C ALA A 210 5.72 -19.30 -11.54
N LYS A 211 4.90 -20.33 -11.77
CA LYS A 211 3.95 -20.38 -12.91
C LYS A 211 2.92 -19.23 -12.82
N ALA A 212 2.38 -18.93 -11.64
CA ALA A 212 1.41 -17.85 -11.48
C ALA A 212 1.96 -16.49 -11.93
N ILE A 213 3.26 -16.22 -11.68
CA ILE A 213 3.92 -15.00 -12.18
C ILE A 213 4.05 -15.04 -13.71
N THR A 214 4.47 -16.18 -14.28
CA THR A 214 4.60 -16.33 -15.74
C THR A 214 3.26 -16.12 -16.45
N ASP A 215 2.20 -16.74 -15.93
CA ASP A 215 0.86 -16.59 -16.48
C ASP A 215 0.36 -15.14 -16.38
N MET A 216 0.74 -14.41 -15.32
CA MET A 216 0.41 -13.00 -15.19
C MET A 216 1.17 -12.14 -16.20
N ILE A 217 2.47 -12.35 -16.38
CA ILE A 217 3.28 -11.66 -17.40
C ILE A 217 2.65 -11.79 -18.79
N MET A 218 2.20 -12.99 -19.14
CA MET A 218 1.54 -13.20 -20.42
C MET A 218 0.23 -12.40 -20.57
N LYS A 219 -0.62 -12.40 -19.53
CA LYS A 219 -1.86 -11.59 -19.52
C LYS A 219 -1.59 -10.10 -19.65
N GLU A 220 -0.52 -9.62 -19.04
CA GLU A 220 -0.08 -8.23 -19.12
C GLU A 220 0.38 -7.85 -20.52
N GLU A 221 1.28 -8.64 -21.08
CA GLU A 221 1.94 -8.30 -22.34
C GLU A 221 1.02 -8.53 -23.56
N GLU A 222 0.15 -9.51 -23.50
CA GLU A 222 -0.73 -9.86 -24.63
C GLU A 222 -2.09 -9.15 -24.56
N ILE A 223 -2.59 -8.79 -23.38
CA ILE A 223 -3.94 -8.23 -23.22
C ILE A 223 -3.92 -6.85 -22.56
N LEU A 224 -3.37 -6.75 -21.32
CA LEU A 224 -3.49 -5.54 -20.52
C LEU A 224 -2.77 -4.35 -21.16
N PHE A 225 -1.48 -4.49 -21.46
CA PHE A 225 -0.68 -3.37 -21.99
C PHE A 225 -1.16 -2.91 -23.35
N PRO A 226 -1.45 -3.75 -24.34
CA PRO A 226 -2.04 -3.32 -25.59
C PRO A 226 -3.35 -2.54 -25.39
N MET A 227 -4.26 -3.06 -24.58
CA MET A 227 -5.54 -2.42 -24.27
C MET A 227 -5.35 -1.06 -23.59
N THR A 228 -4.46 -0.96 -22.61
CA THR A 228 -4.21 0.30 -21.91
C THR A 228 -3.61 1.36 -22.83
N LEU A 229 -2.69 0.98 -23.73
CA LEU A 229 -2.12 1.88 -24.71
C LEU A 229 -3.14 2.42 -25.71
N ASP A 230 -4.19 1.67 -26.00
CA ASP A 230 -5.26 2.13 -26.87
C ASP A 230 -6.26 3.06 -26.18
N LYS A 231 -6.48 2.87 -24.89
CA LYS A 231 -7.51 3.57 -24.12
C LYS A 231 -7.02 4.82 -23.40
N LEU A 232 -5.82 4.78 -22.82
CA LEU A 232 -5.28 5.88 -22.04
C LEU A 232 -4.60 6.92 -22.95
N ASN A 233 -4.75 8.18 -22.59
CA ASN A 233 -4.08 9.30 -23.25
C ASN A 233 -2.74 9.63 -22.55
N GLU A 234 -1.94 10.53 -23.16
CA GLU A 234 -0.62 10.94 -22.65
C GLU A 234 -0.68 11.54 -21.24
N SER A 235 -1.75 12.27 -20.90
CA SER A 235 -1.93 12.86 -19.56
C SER A 235 -2.18 11.79 -18.51
N ASP A 236 -2.97 10.75 -18.82
CA ASP A 236 -3.20 9.61 -17.92
C ASP A 236 -1.88 8.87 -17.63
N TRP A 237 -1.09 8.64 -18.68
CA TRP A 237 0.22 7.99 -18.55
C TRP A 237 1.22 8.82 -17.75
N TYR A 238 1.18 10.15 -17.91
CA TYR A 238 2.06 11.03 -17.14
C TYR A 238 1.71 11.04 -15.65
N GLU A 239 0.44 10.99 -15.33
CA GLU A 239 -0.02 10.88 -13.95
C GLU A 239 0.39 9.54 -13.32
N ILE A 240 0.29 8.42 -14.06
CA ILE A 240 0.79 7.11 -13.63
C ILE A 240 2.31 7.16 -13.41
N TYR A 241 3.05 7.77 -14.33
CA TYR A 241 4.51 7.90 -14.24
C TYR A 241 4.93 8.65 -12.98
N ASN A 242 4.32 9.80 -12.71
CA ASN A 242 4.68 10.66 -11.58
C ASN A 242 4.44 10.00 -10.22
N GLN A 243 3.42 9.13 -10.12
CA GLN A 243 3.07 8.45 -8.87
C GLN A 243 3.81 7.11 -8.68
N THR A 244 4.46 6.59 -9.72
CA THR A 244 5.15 5.29 -9.67
C THR A 244 6.22 5.22 -8.57
N ASN A 245 6.94 6.32 -8.32
CA ASN A 245 8.00 6.37 -7.31
C ASN A 245 7.50 6.19 -5.87
N GLU A 246 6.21 6.45 -5.61
CA GLU A 246 5.61 6.27 -4.28
C GLU A 246 5.50 4.78 -3.90
N ILE A 247 5.38 3.90 -4.89
CA ILE A 247 5.30 2.45 -4.71
C ILE A 247 6.67 1.78 -4.94
N GLY A 248 7.42 2.28 -5.90
CA GLY A 248 8.72 1.77 -6.32
C GLY A 248 8.65 0.75 -7.46
N TYR A 249 9.80 0.22 -7.84
CA TYR A 249 10.01 -0.66 -8.98
C TYR A 249 10.33 -2.10 -8.55
N CYS A 250 10.04 -3.07 -9.42
CA CYS A 250 10.28 -4.48 -9.20
C CYS A 250 11.55 -4.92 -9.94
N LEU A 251 12.61 -5.30 -9.23
CA LEU A 251 13.86 -5.85 -9.77
C LEU A 251 14.53 -5.01 -10.89
N TYR A 252 14.00 -3.87 -11.20
CA TYR A 252 14.46 -2.99 -12.28
C TYR A 252 14.46 -1.54 -11.79
N ASP A 253 15.51 -0.79 -12.15
CA ASP A 253 15.63 0.63 -11.85
C ASP A 253 15.67 1.41 -13.17
N PRO A 254 14.63 2.16 -13.55
CA PRO A 254 14.57 2.91 -14.81
C PRO A 254 15.68 3.95 -14.90
N GLN A 255 16.47 3.88 -15.98
CA GLN A 255 17.58 4.79 -16.22
C GLN A 255 17.20 6.03 -17.02
N VAL A 256 16.01 6.02 -17.61
CA VAL A 256 15.52 7.08 -18.50
C VAL A 256 14.28 7.71 -17.91
N LYS A 257 14.30 9.03 -17.74
CA LYS A 257 13.09 9.80 -17.42
C LYS A 257 12.21 9.92 -18.67
N TRP A 258 10.94 9.72 -18.49
CA TRP A 258 9.96 9.92 -19.52
C TRP A 258 9.13 11.18 -19.25
N GLU A 259 9.04 12.05 -20.25
CA GLU A 259 8.23 13.24 -20.21
C GLU A 259 7.46 13.34 -21.56
N PRO A 260 6.13 13.37 -21.54
CA PRO A 260 5.35 13.54 -22.75
C PRO A 260 5.54 14.95 -23.33
N LYS A 261 5.60 15.03 -24.65
CA LYS A 261 5.80 16.31 -25.34
C LYS A 261 4.55 17.19 -25.18
N GLY A 262 4.70 18.39 -24.61
CA GLY A 262 3.67 19.44 -24.58
C GLY A 262 2.82 19.55 -23.32
N LEU A 263 3.01 18.70 -22.29
CA LEU A 263 2.28 18.83 -21.02
C LEU A 263 2.90 19.86 -20.06
N ALA A 264 4.19 20.13 -20.13
CA ALA A 264 4.89 21.07 -19.26
C ALA A 264 4.40 22.54 -19.40
N GLU A 265 3.80 22.90 -20.54
CA GLU A 265 3.29 24.25 -20.78
C GLU A 265 1.89 24.49 -20.20
N ALA A 266 1.08 23.43 -20.02
CA ALA A 266 -0.29 23.54 -19.53
C ALA A 266 -0.40 23.64 -17.99
N GLU A 267 0.61 23.20 -17.25
CA GLU A 267 0.64 23.32 -15.77
C GLU A 267 1.15 24.69 -15.29
N ALA A 268 1.92 25.41 -16.09
CA ALA A 268 2.52 26.69 -15.73
C ALA A 268 1.55 27.89 -15.76
N GLU A 269 0.35 27.73 -16.32
CA GLU A 269 -0.59 28.85 -16.56
C GLU A 269 -1.76 28.96 -15.55
N ARG A 270 -1.78 28.18 -14.44
CA ARG A 270 -2.81 28.36 -13.41
C ARG A 270 -2.33 29.34 -12.34
N PRO A 271 -2.94 30.54 -12.20
CA PRO A 271 -2.65 31.41 -11.06
C PRO A 271 -3.07 30.71 -9.78
N PRO A 272 -2.31 30.87 -8.66
CA PRO A 272 -2.73 30.33 -7.37
C PRO A 272 -4.00 31.05 -6.93
N ASP A 273 -5.12 30.35 -6.97
CA ASP A 273 -6.37 30.85 -6.42
C ASP A 273 -6.28 30.78 -4.89
N GLU A 274 -6.15 31.94 -4.23
CA GLU A 274 -6.24 32.07 -2.77
C GLU A 274 -7.69 31.90 -2.30
N ALA A 275 -8.37 30.88 -2.75
CA ALA A 275 -9.74 30.60 -2.35
C ALA A 275 -9.74 30.15 -0.87
N HIS A 276 -10.25 31.02 -0.01
CA HIS A 276 -10.53 30.69 1.38
C HIS A 276 -11.81 29.87 1.51
N VAL A 277 -11.79 28.80 2.27
CA VAL A 277 -12.97 28.05 2.67
C VAL A 277 -13.54 28.68 3.94
N GLN A 278 -14.69 29.32 3.83
CA GLN A 278 -15.37 29.92 4.98
C GLN A 278 -16.19 28.84 5.70
N LEU A 279 -15.94 28.66 7.01
CA LEU A 279 -16.69 27.80 7.91
C LEU A 279 -17.39 28.66 9.00
N PRO A 280 -18.40 28.13 9.70
CA PRO A 280 -19.10 28.87 10.76
C PRO A 280 -18.17 29.39 11.88
N SER A 281 -17.14 28.64 12.21
CA SER A 281 -16.18 28.93 13.28
C SER A 281 -14.87 29.55 12.82
N GLY A 282 -14.70 29.86 11.52
CA GLY A 282 -13.47 30.44 10.99
C GLY A 282 -13.31 30.25 9.50
N ARG A 283 -12.14 30.60 9.00
CA ARG A 283 -11.78 30.42 7.59
C ARG A 283 -10.41 29.79 7.45
N PHE A 284 -10.22 29.06 6.37
CA PHE A 284 -8.95 28.39 6.05
C PHE A 284 -8.62 28.60 4.57
N THR A 285 -7.35 28.70 4.27
CA THR A 285 -6.84 28.46 2.93
C THR A 285 -6.87 26.96 2.63
N ALA A 286 -6.80 26.57 1.34
CA ALA A 286 -6.67 25.17 0.97
C ALA A 286 -5.38 24.53 1.55
N GLU A 287 -4.29 25.32 1.61
CA GLU A 287 -3.01 24.89 2.19
C GLU A 287 -3.13 24.59 3.69
N GLU A 288 -3.80 25.46 4.46
CA GLU A 288 -4.03 25.24 5.89
C GLU A 288 -4.88 23.99 6.14
N LEU A 289 -5.97 23.78 5.39
CA LEU A 289 -6.79 22.59 5.50
C LEU A 289 -5.99 21.33 5.18
N MET A 290 -5.19 21.35 4.11
CA MET A 290 -4.31 20.26 3.74
C MET A 290 -3.28 19.97 4.85
N ALA A 291 -2.65 21.00 5.40
CA ALA A 291 -1.69 20.85 6.48
C ALA A 291 -2.34 20.25 7.75
N ILE A 292 -3.55 20.71 8.11
CA ILE A 292 -4.32 20.15 9.24
C ILE A 292 -4.57 18.65 9.02
N PHE A 293 -5.19 18.27 7.90
CA PHE A 293 -5.53 16.88 7.64
C PHE A 293 -4.32 15.95 7.53
N ASN A 294 -3.18 16.47 7.01
CA ASN A 294 -1.96 15.68 6.88
C ASN A 294 -1.15 15.60 8.20
N THR A 295 -1.45 16.45 9.18
CA THR A 295 -0.78 16.45 10.48
C THR A 295 -1.51 15.62 11.53
N LEU A 296 -2.81 15.40 11.34
CA LEU A 296 -3.59 14.54 12.25
C LEU A 296 -2.97 13.13 12.31
N PRO A 297 -2.87 12.51 13.51
CA PRO A 297 -2.29 11.17 13.67
C PRO A 297 -3.27 10.07 13.23
N VAL A 298 -3.97 10.31 12.13
CA VAL A 298 -4.94 9.41 11.51
C VAL A 298 -4.89 9.57 10.00
N ASP A 299 -5.06 8.49 9.29
CA ASP A 299 -5.33 8.53 7.86
C ASP A 299 -6.82 8.74 7.62
N ILE A 300 -7.15 9.64 6.73
CA ILE A 300 -8.52 9.99 6.38
C ILE A 300 -8.74 9.68 4.90
N THR A 301 -9.86 9.03 4.58
CA THR A 301 -10.38 8.90 3.21
C THR A 301 -11.85 9.30 3.20
N PHE A 302 -12.22 10.24 2.35
CA PHE A 302 -13.62 10.66 2.17
C PHE A 302 -14.19 10.12 0.85
N VAL A 303 -15.30 9.41 0.97
CA VAL A 303 -16.11 8.86 -0.12
C VAL A 303 -17.42 9.64 -0.17
N ASP A 304 -17.77 10.21 -1.32
CA ASP A 304 -18.99 11.01 -1.47
C ASP A 304 -20.28 10.17 -1.48
N ARG A 305 -21.43 10.85 -1.50
CA ARG A 305 -22.76 10.20 -1.53
C ARG A 305 -23.00 9.27 -2.73
N ASN A 306 -22.17 9.39 -3.77
CA ASN A 306 -22.22 8.58 -5.00
C ASN A 306 -21.19 7.44 -4.96
N ASP A 307 -20.64 7.13 -3.79
CA ASP A 307 -19.65 6.07 -3.55
C ASP A 307 -18.30 6.30 -4.25
N LYS A 308 -17.97 7.56 -4.58
CA LYS A 308 -16.71 7.92 -5.22
C LYS A 308 -15.73 8.48 -4.20
N VAL A 309 -14.49 7.98 -4.25
CA VAL A 309 -13.39 8.55 -3.44
C VAL A 309 -13.16 10.00 -3.88
N LYS A 310 -13.26 10.94 -2.96
CA LYS A 310 -13.16 12.36 -3.23
C LYS A 310 -11.96 13.05 -2.60
N TYR A 311 -11.48 12.52 -1.49
CA TYR A 311 -10.33 13.06 -0.77
C TYR A 311 -9.65 11.97 0.06
N PHE A 312 -8.35 12.09 0.25
CA PHE A 312 -7.60 11.36 1.26
C PHE A 312 -6.45 12.23 1.80
N SER A 313 -6.12 12.07 3.10
CA SER A 313 -4.98 12.77 3.71
C SER A 313 -3.65 12.14 3.25
N GLN A 314 -2.59 12.94 3.22
CA GLN A 314 -1.22 12.50 2.89
C GLN A 314 -0.32 12.69 4.12
N GLY A 315 -0.59 11.93 5.18
CA GLY A 315 0.27 11.88 6.38
C GLY A 315 1.63 11.24 6.06
N LYS A 316 2.64 11.51 6.92
CA LYS A 316 4.02 11.00 6.75
C LYS A 316 4.11 9.46 6.83
N GLU A 317 3.26 8.83 7.61
CA GLU A 317 3.26 7.39 7.87
C GLU A 317 1.88 6.82 7.60
N ARG A 318 1.50 6.83 6.31
CA ARG A 318 0.19 6.31 5.93
C ARG A 318 0.13 4.79 6.10
N ILE A 319 -0.98 4.31 6.70
CA ILE A 319 -1.20 2.88 6.99
C ILE A 319 -1.54 2.13 5.70
N PHE A 320 -2.49 2.66 4.92
CA PHE A 320 -2.89 2.09 3.64
C PHE A 320 -2.45 3.02 2.52
N ASP A 321 -1.68 2.49 1.58
CA ASP A 321 -1.24 3.26 0.42
C ASP A 321 -2.44 3.80 -0.36
N ARG A 322 -2.39 5.07 -0.68
CA ARG A 322 -3.34 5.77 -1.54
C ARG A 322 -2.57 6.69 -2.48
N ASN A 323 -2.99 6.78 -3.69
CA ASN A 323 -2.43 7.70 -4.67
C ASN A 323 -3.57 8.44 -5.38
N ARG A 324 -3.23 9.51 -6.08
CA ARG A 324 -4.23 10.41 -6.67
C ARG A 324 -5.09 9.76 -7.75
N ALA A 325 -4.66 8.64 -8.32
CA ALA A 325 -5.43 7.90 -9.30
C ALA A 325 -6.74 7.32 -8.75
N ILE A 326 -6.86 7.15 -7.42
CA ILE A 326 -8.12 6.68 -6.82
C ILE A 326 -9.21 7.75 -6.76
N LEU A 327 -8.88 9.03 -6.97
CA LEU A 327 -9.86 10.12 -6.91
C LEU A 327 -10.91 9.96 -8.02
N GLY A 328 -12.18 9.94 -7.63
CA GLY A 328 -13.32 9.65 -8.51
C GLY A 328 -13.58 8.17 -8.74
N ARG A 329 -12.73 7.27 -8.25
CA ARG A 329 -12.92 5.82 -8.31
C ARG A 329 -14.09 5.40 -7.42
N ASP A 330 -14.84 4.39 -7.84
CA ASP A 330 -15.82 3.74 -6.97
C ASP A 330 -15.11 3.06 -5.80
N VAL A 331 -15.59 3.29 -4.58
CA VAL A 331 -14.93 2.76 -3.37
C VAL A 331 -14.88 1.23 -3.36
N ARG A 332 -15.85 0.56 -3.98
CA ARG A 332 -15.83 -0.91 -4.11
C ARG A 332 -14.60 -1.42 -4.86
N MET A 333 -14.12 -0.62 -5.83
CA MET A 333 -12.92 -0.93 -6.60
C MET A 333 -11.61 -0.62 -5.88
N CYS A 334 -11.69 0.00 -4.69
CA CYS A 334 -10.53 0.23 -3.84
C CYS A 334 -10.28 -0.94 -2.87
N HIS A 335 -11.11 -1.98 -2.93
CA HIS A 335 -11.04 -3.14 -2.05
C HIS A 335 -10.91 -4.44 -2.85
N PRO A 336 -10.17 -5.43 -2.32
CA PRO A 336 -10.09 -6.74 -2.93
C PRO A 336 -11.48 -7.40 -2.96
N PRO A 337 -11.78 -8.23 -3.96
CA PRO A 337 -13.10 -8.89 -4.12
C PRO A 337 -13.62 -9.58 -2.87
N SER A 338 -12.72 -10.11 -2.04
CA SER A 338 -13.05 -10.79 -0.77
C SER A 338 -13.72 -9.90 0.27
N SER A 339 -13.53 -8.57 0.22
CA SER A 339 -14.07 -7.61 1.21
C SER A 339 -15.13 -6.65 0.65
N VAL A 340 -15.40 -6.67 -0.64
CA VAL A 340 -16.38 -5.78 -1.29
C VAL A 340 -17.76 -5.88 -0.66
N HIS A 341 -18.22 -7.08 -0.33
CA HIS A 341 -19.52 -7.28 0.32
C HIS A 341 -19.67 -6.53 1.65
N THR A 342 -18.58 -6.44 2.44
CA THR A 342 -18.56 -5.67 3.69
C THR A 342 -18.67 -4.17 3.41
N VAL A 343 -17.97 -3.69 2.38
CA VAL A 343 -18.07 -2.28 1.95
C VAL A 343 -19.49 -1.94 1.51
N GLU A 344 -20.12 -2.79 0.71
CA GLU A 344 -21.49 -2.61 0.25
C GLU A 344 -22.49 -2.57 1.42
N GLN A 345 -22.30 -3.44 2.41
CA GLN A 345 -23.14 -3.45 3.61
C GLN A 345 -23.01 -2.14 4.38
N ILE A 346 -21.77 -1.66 4.62
CA ILE A 346 -21.53 -0.38 5.33
C ILE A 346 -22.20 0.78 4.58
N LEU A 347 -21.99 0.87 3.26
CA LEU A 347 -22.58 1.94 2.45
C LEU A 347 -24.12 1.90 2.49
N SER A 348 -24.72 0.71 2.43
CA SER A 348 -26.17 0.51 2.52
C SER A 348 -26.71 0.96 3.87
N ASP A 349 -26.10 0.53 4.97
CA ASP A 349 -26.51 0.85 6.33
C ASP A 349 -26.37 2.35 6.61
N PHE A 350 -25.28 2.98 6.15
CA PHE A 350 -25.09 4.42 6.32
C PHE A 350 -26.07 5.25 5.48
N LYS A 351 -26.35 4.86 4.25
CA LYS A 351 -27.34 5.56 3.40
C LYS A 351 -28.76 5.43 3.91
N SER A 352 -29.12 4.27 4.46
CA SER A 352 -30.43 4.03 5.03
C SER A 352 -30.63 4.65 6.42
N GLY A 353 -29.54 5.03 7.11
CA GLY A 353 -29.57 5.50 8.49
C GLY A 353 -29.66 4.36 9.51
N ALA A 354 -29.40 3.12 9.12
CA ALA A 354 -29.37 1.97 10.02
C ALA A 354 -28.16 2.00 10.96
N ALA A 355 -27.05 2.64 10.54
CA ALA A 355 -25.87 2.85 11.34
C ALA A 355 -25.19 4.17 10.96
N ASP A 356 -24.42 4.74 11.90
CA ASP A 356 -23.63 5.96 11.69
C ASP A 356 -22.12 5.72 11.86
N SER A 357 -21.72 4.57 12.43
CA SER A 357 -20.31 4.16 12.50
C SER A 357 -20.14 2.63 12.35
N ALA A 358 -18.96 2.23 11.89
CA ALA A 358 -18.57 0.83 11.76
C ALA A 358 -17.07 0.68 12.12
N PRO A 359 -16.74 0.23 13.35
CA PRO A 359 -15.37 0.05 13.79
C PRO A 359 -14.81 -1.33 13.40
N PHE A 360 -13.53 -1.34 13.02
CA PHE A 360 -12.74 -2.52 12.77
C PHE A 360 -11.36 -2.38 13.43
N TRP A 361 -10.70 -3.48 13.70
CA TRP A 361 -9.30 -3.48 14.10
C TRP A 361 -8.60 -4.72 13.58
N ILE A 362 -7.37 -4.54 13.12
CA ILE A 362 -6.55 -5.60 12.56
C ILE A 362 -5.13 -5.55 13.12
N GLN A 363 -4.45 -6.70 13.04
CA GLN A 363 -3.02 -6.77 13.27
C GLN A 363 -2.32 -6.86 11.90
N MET A 364 -1.45 -5.91 11.58
CA MET A 364 -0.76 -5.83 10.30
C MET A 364 0.67 -5.33 10.49
N GLY A 365 1.66 -6.10 10.05
CA GLY A 365 3.09 -5.73 10.15
C GLY A 365 3.58 -5.43 11.57
N GLY A 366 3.05 -6.14 12.59
CA GLY A 366 3.38 -5.90 14.00
C GLY A 366 2.66 -4.71 14.64
N LYS A 367 1.81 -4.02 13.88
CA LYS A 367 1.03 -2.87 14.32
C LYS A 367 -0.41 -3.26 14.64
N PHE A 368 -1.01 -2.59 15.63
CA PHE A 368 -2.43 -2.69 15.92
C PHE A 368 -3.16 -1.52 15.27
N ILE A 369 -3.85 -1.79 14.17
CA ILE A 369 -4.53 -0.79 13.36
C ILE A 369 -6.01 -0.76 13.72
N HIS A 370 -6.51 0.39 14.12
CA HIS A 370 -7.93 0.69 14.27
C HIS A 370 -8.42 1.41 13.02
N ILE A 371 -9.52 0.93 12.46
CA ILE A 371 -10.18 1.50 11.27
C ILE A 371 -11.61 1.77 11.68
N GLU A 372 -12.11 2.96 11.44
CA GLU A 372 -13.48 3.29 11.73
C GLU A 372 -14.10 4.08 10.57
N TYR A 373 -15.26 3.64 10.15
CA TYR A 373 -16.06 4.31 9.13
C TYR A 373 -17.16 5.12 9.79
N PHE A 374 -17.41 6.33 9.28
CA PHE A 374 -18.44 7.24 9.79
C PHE A 374 -19.34 7.69 8.65
N ALA A 375 -20.66 7.68 8.89
CA ALA A 375 -21.61 8.34 8.01
C ALA A 375 -21.57 9.84 8.26
N LEU A 376 -21.15 10.62 7.27
CA LEU A 376 -21.21 12.07 7.35
C LEU A 376 -22.59 12.57 6.93
N ARG A 377 -23.21 13.43 7.77
CA ARG A 377 -24.52 14.03 7.54
C ARG A 377 -24.45 15.53 7.71
N ASN A 378 -25.31 16.25 7.00
CA ASN A 378 -25.51 17.69 7.22
C ASN A 378 -26.43 17.94 8.43
N GLU A 379 -26.67 19.21 8.75
CA GLU A 379 -27.58 19.63 9.85
C GLU A 379 -29.02 19.14 9.68
N LYS A 380 -29.43 18.78 8.46
CA LYS A 380 -30.76 18.22 8.17
C LYS A 380 -30.79 16.69 8.27
N GLY A 381 -29.66 16.04 8.63
CA GLY A 381 -29.53 14.60 8.69
C GLY A 381 -29.33 13.91 7.33
N GLU A 382 -29.18 14.68 6.24
CA GLU A 382 -28.96 14.09 4.92
C GLU A 382 -27.54 13.53 4.79
N TYR A 383 -27.42 12.33 4.27
CA TYR A 383 -26.13 11.66 4.05
C TYR A 383 -25.29 12.38 2.99
N LEU A 384 -24.09 12.79 3.38
CA LEU A 384 -23.12 13.47 2.53
C LEU A 384 -22.08 12.52 1.95
N GLY A 385 -21.80 11.43 2.66
CA GLY A 385 -20.77 10.47 2.29
C GLY A 385 -20.25 9.69 3.49
N THR A 386 -19.24 8.86 3.26
CA THR A 386 -18.53 8.07 4.27
C THR A 386 -17.12 8.60 4.49
N LEU A 387 -16.74 8.76 5.75
CA LEU A 387 -15.36 9.02 6.18
C LEU A 387 -14.77 7.72 6.71
N GLU A 388 -13.67 7.28 6.13
CA GLU A 388 -12.79 6.25 6.69
C GLU A 388 -11.69 6.95 7.51
N MET A 389 -11.48 6.51 8.73
CA MET A 389 -10.39 6.92 9.60
C MET A 389 -9.58 5.68 9.99
N SER A 390 -8.27 5.69 9.76
CA SER A 390 -7.37 4.61 10.17
C SER A 390 -6.28 5.15 11.08
N GLN A 391 -5.97 4.43 12.17
CA GLN A 391 -4.99 4.83 13.16
C GLN A 391 -4.16 3.65 13.65
N ASP A 392 -2.84 3.81 13.73
CA ASP A 392 -1.98 2.91 14.48
C ASP A 392 -2.09 3.19 15.97
N LEU A 393 -2.64 2.26 16.72
CA LEU A 393 -2.80 2.34 18.17
C LEU A 393 -1.72 1.56 18.94
N THR A 394 -0.72 1.01 18.31
CA THR A 394 0.30 0.14 18.94
C THR A 394 0.92 0.81 20.14
N GLU A 395 1.53 1.97 19.97
CA GLU A 395 2.15 2.73 21.06
C GLU A 395 1.11 3.25 22.07
N LYS A 396 -0.06 3.68 21.61
CA LYS A 396 -1.09 4.24 22.50
C LYS A 396 -1.70 3.22 23.44
N ARG A 397 -1.73 1.94 23.06
CA ARG A 397 -2.21 0.85 23.93
C ARG A 397 -1.28 0.53 25.09
N GLU A 398 -0.02 0.97 25.02
CA GLU A 398 0.98 0.76 26.07
C GLU A 398 1.04 1.92 27.08
N LEU A 399 0.32 3.03 26.80
CA LEU A 399 0.28 4.17 27.68
C LEU A 399 -0.44 3.82 28.99
N THR A 400 0.19 4.19 30.13
CA THR A 400 -0.35 3.97 31.46
C THR A 400 -0.17 5.25 32.31
N GLY A 401 -1.06 5.48 33.26
CA GLY A 401 -1.01 6.67 34.13
C GLY A 401 -1.26 7.99 33.38
N ASP A 402 -0.75 9.07 33.92
CA ASP A 402 -0.89 10.45 33.40
C ASP A 402 0.46 10.99 32.93
N GLN A 403 0.50 11.60 31.77
CA GLN A 403 1.62 12.43 31.33
C GLN A 403 1.20 13.90 31.34
N ARG A 404 1.53 14.60 32.41
CA ARG A 404 1.17 16.02 32.59
C ARG A 404 2.32 16.99 32.27
N LEU A 405 3.54 16.47 32.12
CA LEU A 405 4.71 17.25 31.79
C LEU A 405 4.99 17.24 30.30
N LEU A 406 5.50 18.36 29.78
CA LEU A 406 5.92 18.49 28.40
C LEU A 406 7.10 17.53 28.13
N SER A 407 6.90 16.59 27.21
CA SER A 407 7.99 15.79 26.65
C SER A 407 7.85 15.75 25.12
N TYR A 408 8.97 15.91 24.43
CA TYR A 408 9.00 15.78 22.97
C TYR A 408 9.35 14.35 22.59
N ARG A 409 8.77 13.84 21.49
CA ARG A 409 9.14 12.53 20.96
C ARG A 409 10.63 12.53 20.57
N LYS A 410 11.34 11.43 20.86
CA LYS A 410 12.73 11.24 20.40
C LYS A 410 12.72 11.28 18.86
N GLY A 411 13.31 12.31 18.26
CA GLY A 411 13.35 12.55 16.82
C GLY A 411 12.83 13.93 16.37
N ASP A 412 11.89 14.53 17.09
CA ASP A 412 11.36 15.86 16.73
C ASP A 412 12.35 17.01 17.02
N SER A 413 13.39 16.75 17.81
CA SER A 413 14.45 17.72 18.13
C SER A 413 15.53 17.85 17.04
N ALA A 414 15.56 16.97 16.02
CA ALA A 414 16.63 16.98 15.00
C ALA A 414 16.43 18.01 13.88
N ASN A 415 15.25 18.63 13.74
CA ASN A 415 14.91 19.55 12.63
C ASN A 415 14.54 20.97 13.08
N ARG A 416 14.94 21.41 14.27
CA ARG A 416 14.90 22.85 14.55
C ARG A 416 16.20 23.50 14.07
N PRO A 417 16.15 24.66 13.35
CA PRO A 417 17.33 25.42 13.13
C PRO A 417 17.93 25.73 14.51
N SER A 418 19.15 25.31 14.73
CA SER A 418 19.91 25.58 15.93
C SER A 418 20.06 27.10 16.06
N ASN A 419 19.20 27.74 16.86
CA ASN A 419 19.62 28.95 17.50
C ASN A 419 20.72 28.52 18.48
N THR A 420 21.95 28.57 18.02
CA THR A 420 23.17 28.37 18.77
C THR A 420 23.33 29.57 19.69
N ASP A 421 22.67 29.50 20.86
CA ASP A 421 23.08 30.30 22.04
C ASP A 421 22.40 29.78 23.32
N ASN A 422 22.30 28.45 23.53
CA ASN A 422 22.07 27.91 24.87
C ASN A 422 22.54 26.44 24.91
N ALA A 423 23.85 26.25 25.04
CA ALA A 423 24.36 25.02 25.62
C ALA A 423 23.78 24.89 27.04
N PRO A 424 23.30 23.70 27.51
CA PRO A 424 22.87 23.58 28.90
C PRO A 424 24.02 23.93 29.79
N SER A 425 23.92 25.08 30.46
CA SER A 425 24.85 25.46 31.52
C SER A 425 24.78 24.33 32.54
N ARG A 426 25.94 23.82 32.98
CA ARG A 426 26.02 22.80 34.04
C ARG A 426 25.19 23.26 35.24
N PRO A 427 24.41 22.36 35.87
CA PRO A 427 23.67 22.74 37.07
C PRO A 427 24.61 23.34 38.10
N SER A 428 24.19 24.46 38.67
CA SER A 428 24.95 25.14 39.73
C SER A 428 24.81 24.40 41.06
N TYR A 429 23.69 23.69 41.21
CA TYR A 429 23.35 22.88 42.38
C TYR A 429 22.74 21.58 41.94
N THR A 430 23.12 20.48 42.60
CA THR A 430 22.55 19.14 42.33
C THR A 430 22.19 18.47 43.66
N LEU A 431 20.95 18.01 43.79
CA LEU A 431 20.46 17.24 44.94
C LEU A 431 20.01 15.86 44.50
N ASP A 432 20.71 14.81 44.93
CA ASP A 432 20.17 13.46 44.84
C ASP A 432 19.18 13.22 46.00
N ALA A 433 17.90 13.21 45.67
CA ALA A 433 16.83 13.10 46.66
C ALA A 433 16.51 11.64 47.06
N ARG A 434 17.10 10.67 46.42
CA ARG A 434 16.83 9.23 46.71
C ARG A 434 17.09 8.86 48.18
N PRO A 435 18.21 9.27 48.81
CA PRO A 435 18.45 8.97 50.22
C PRO A 435 17.45 9.66 51.17
N LEU A 436 16.98 10.85 50.85
CA LEU A 436 15.97 11.57 51.64
C LEU A 436 14.60 10.88 51.54
N LEU A 437 14.21 10.55 50.34
CA LEU A 437 12.96 9.87 50.06
C LEU A 437 12.91 8.47 50.70
N ALA A 438 14.02 7.75 50.71
CA ALA A 438 14.13 6.46 51.40
C ALA A 438 13.93 6.58 52.93
N GLN A 439 14.20 7.73 53.51
CA GLN A 439 13.96 8.03 54.92
C GLN A 439 12.58 8.66 55.19
N GLY A 440 11.74 8.79 54.17
CA GLY A 440 10.43 9.43 54.28
C GLY A 440 10.47 10.97 54.34
N ILE A 441 11.63 11.59 54.06
CA ILE A 441 11.82 13.02 54.10
C ILE A 441 11.49 13.60 52.71
N HIS A 442 10.54 14.54 52.65
CA HIS A 442 10.16 15.18 51.42
C HIS A 442 11.12 16.33 51.07
N PRO A 443 11.82 16.34 49.91
CA PRO A 443 12.90 17.26 49.61
C PRO A 443 12.42 18.70 49.25
N LEU A 444 11.12 18.94 49.10
CA LEU A 444 10.56 20.20 48.57
C LEU A 444 11.01 21.46 49.35
N GLU A 445 10.95 21.43 50.69
CA GLU A 445 11.35 22.59 51.51
C GLU A 445 12.84 22.90 51.37
N GLN A 446 13.67 21.87 51.26
CA GLN A 446 15.10 22.03 51.02
C GLN A 446 15.37 22.65 49.65
N VAL A 447 14.77 22.09 48.60
CA VAL A 447 14.92 22.59 47.20
C VAL A 447 14.45 24.05 47.13
N MET A 448 13.30 24.40 47.68
CA MET A 448 12.78 25.77 47.64
C MET A 448 13.70 26.74 48.38
N ARG A 449 14.23 26.35 49.54
CA ARG A 449 15.17 27.19 50.34
C ARG A 449 16.48 27.41 49.60
N GLU A 450 17.05 26.35 49.02
CA GLU A 450 18.34 26.43 48.31
C GLU A 450 18.17 27.16 46.97
N ALA A 451 17.11 26.91 46.21
CA ALA A 451 16.82 27.59 44.94
C ALA A 451 16.54 29.09 45.15
N ALA A 452 15.98 29.50 46.30
CA ALA A 452 15.78 30.91 46.61
C ALA A 452 17.10 31.71 46.66
N THR A 453 18.22 31.07 47.01
CA THR A 453 19.56 31.71 47.08
C THR A 453 20.25 31.82 45.72
N MET A 454 19.72 31.19 44.67
CA MET A 454 20.29 31.22 43.33
C MET A 454 20.22 32.59 42.69
N LYS A 455 21.18 32.88 41.80
CA LYS A 455 21.17 34.08 40.96
C LYS A 455 20.33 33.82 39.68
N PRO A 456 19.79 34.87 39.03
CA PRO A 456 19.15 34.72 37.74
C PRO A 456 20.05 33.99 36.75
N GLY A 457 19.48 32.99 36.05
CA GLY A 457 20.17 32.13 35.08
C GLY A 457 20.83 30.87 35.66
N GLU A 458 20.98 30.75 37.00
CA GLU A 458 21.49 29.54 37.65
C GLU A 458 20.44 28.39 37.60
N ILE A 459 20.93 27.15 37.59
CA ILE A 459 20.09 25.93 37.47
C ILE A 459 20.31 25.06 38.70
N TYR A 460 19.20 24.64 39.30
CA TYR A 460 19.15 23.60 40.35
C TYR A 460 18.63 22.29 39.74
N GLU A 461 19.38 21.22 39.92
CA GLU A 461 19.02 19.87 39.52
C GLU A 461 18.60 19.04 40.73
N ILE A 462 17.49 18.31 40.62
CA ILE A 462 17.11 17.26 41.57
C ILE A 462 16.97 15.92 40.87
N ILE A 463 17.53 14.89 41.49
CA ILE A 463 17.45 13.49 40.99
C ILE A 463 16.47 12.70 41.88
N THR A 464 15.45 12.12 41.26
CA THR A 464 14.40 11.39 41.94
C THR A 464 14.08 10.07 41.23
N PRO A 465 13.59 9.01 41.94
CA PRO A 465 13.19 7.73 41.33
C PRO A 465 11.80 7.76 40.67
N PHE A 466 11.10 8.89 40.75
CA PHE A 466 9.79 9.11 40.12
C PHE A 466 9.63 10.60 39.76
N PRO A 467 8.69 10.94 38.86
CA PRO A 467 8.49 12.35 38.46
C PRO A 467 8.07 13.19 39.68
N PRO A 468 8.81 14.27 40.05
CA PRO A 468 8.46 15.07 41.21
C PRO A 468 7.39 16.15 40.87
N ALA A 469 6.22 15.73 40.33
CA ALA A 469 5.18 16.62 39.83
C ALA A 469 4.73 17.73 40.82
N PRO A 470 4.48 17.45 42.13
CA PRO A 470 4.10 18.51 43.08
C PRO A 470 5.19 19.54 43.31
N MET A 471 6.45 19.16 43.15
CA MET A 471 7.59 20.08 43.28
C MET A 471 7.70 20.96 42.05
N ILE A 472 7.53 20.42 40.87
CA ILE A 472 7.55 21.17 39.60
C ILE A 472 6.43 22.21 39.61
N GLU A 473 5.23 21.85 40.06
CA GLU A 473 4.10 22.79 40.17
C GLU A 473 4.42 23.95 41.10
N LYS A 474 4.95 23.65 42.30
CA LYS A 474 5.30 24.71 43.29
C LYS A 474 6.46 25.58 42.84
N MET A 475 7.49 25.01 42.22
CA MET A 475 8.64 25.77 41.71
C MET A 475 8.22 26.63 40.51
N GLY A 476 7.36 26.12 39.63
CA GLY A 476 6.78 26.90 38.53
C GLY A 476 5.93 28.07 39.03
N ALA A 477 5.10 27.86 40.06
CA ALA A 477 4.32 28.91 40.71
C ALA A 477 5.23 29.96 41.41
N ALA A 478 6.42 29.58 41.83
CA ALA A 478 7.43 30.45 42.40
C ALA A 478 8.30 31.20 41.36
N GLY A 479 8.01 31.05 40.06
CA GLY A 479 8.66 31.77 38.96
C GLY A 479 9.94 31.14 38.42
N TYR A 480 10.14 29.83 38.64
CA TYR A 480 11.24 29.08 38.04
C TYR A 480 10.81 28.42 36.72
N GLU A 481 11.67 28.45 35.70
CA GLU A 481 11.52 27.59 34.56
C GLU A 481 11.86 26.14 34.92
N CYS A 482 10.94 25.20 34.64
CA CYS A 482 11.07 23.82 35.03
C CYS A 482 11.22 22.93 33.79
N SER A 483 12.20 22.02 33.81
CA SER A 483 12.32 20.95 32.81
C SER A 483 12.71 19.64 33.51
N SER A 484 12.33 18.48 32.90
CA SER A 484 12.66 17.17 33.46
C SER A 484 13.02 16.21 32.34
N GLU A 485 14.03 15.39 32.55
CA GLU A 485 14.44 14.32 31.65
C GLU A 485 14.67 13.04 32.43
N THR A 486 14.63 11.87 31.75
CA THR A 486 14.86 10.57 32.38
C THR A 486 16.16 10.02 31.82
N ASP A 487 17.04 9.52 32.70
CA ASP A 487 18.27 8.88 32.28
C ASP A 487 18.06 7.39 31.85
N GLY A 488 19.15 6.72 31.41
CA GLY A 488 19.14 5.33 30.99
C GLY A 488 18.86 4.31 32.12
N GLU A 489 18.86 4.76 33.38
CA GLU A 489 18.59 3.96 34.59
C GLU A 489 17.18 4.17 35.13
N GLY A 490 16.37 5.03 34.46
CA GLY A 490 14.99 5.30 34.84
C GLY A 490 14.85 6.36 35.95
N LEU A 491 15.91 7.11 36.25
CA LEU A 491 15.88 8.22 37.21
C LEU A 491 15.45 9.53 36.54
N PHE A 492 14.75 10.36 37.28
CA PHE A 492 14.27 11.66 36.81
C PHE A 492 15.23 12.74 37.25
N HIS A 493 15.82 13.46 36.27
CA HIS A 493 16.62 14.65 36.46
C HIS A 493 15.74 15.88 36.19
N THR A 494 15.38 16.61 37.23
CA THR A 494 14.50 17.76 37.11
C THR A 494 15.30 19.04 37.41
N PHE A 495 15.20 19.98 36.45
CA PHE A 495 15.96 21.23 36.49
C PHE A 495 15.03 22.41 36.75
N PHE A 496 15.44 23.27 37.67
CA PHE A 496 14.77 24.52 38.01
C PHE A 496 15.72 25.68 37.69
N ARG A 497 15.40 26.48 36.69
CA ARG A 497 16.17 27.66 36.31
C ARG A 497 15.52 28.90 36.92
N LYS A 498 16.32 29.71 37.62
CA LYS A 498 15.83 30.99 38.12
C LYS A 498 15.79 32.00 36.99
N THR A 499 14.60 32.52 36.69
CA THR A 499 14.36 33.57 35.67
C THR A 499 14.76 34.95 36.20
#